data_dc6135ad3e1fea7b2ee50c9e33e01be8
#
_entry.id   dc6135ad3e1fea7b2ee50c9e33e01be8
#
_cell.length_a   1.000
_cell.length_b   1.000
_cell.length_c   1.000
_cell.angle_alpha   90.00
_cell.angle_beta   90.00
_cell.angle_gamma   90.00
#
_symmetry.space_group_name_H-M   'P 1'
#
loop_
_entity.id
_entity.type
_entity.pdbx_description
1 polymer ?
#
loop_
_entity_poly.entity_id
_entity_poly.type
_entity_poly.pdbx_seq_one_letter_code
_entity_poly.pdbx_strand_id
1 'polypeptide(L)'
;MLLLLAASLPSLLNGAPPEGCTTAPAPKVNLRANVARATTSPWVESNASRYTRKPAAKYCVEAPGKGSALAAAEAFAFGVPAWIKTADGSAEFGKMLEFLKSLPAVGDLPQMANIGVVDDGSSQTAELMNLLSRRNLLYRVVSTPDSDLDVNISGPHAADPSAEAYEIRQKLGDSKRLLRLYGSEVVVGRLTGDGKRLRLHLVNYSNRPVNGLRVRILGNFPKSAFQAYGLSGATLADFTATAEATEFTVQSLNEYAVIDLTR
;
A
#
# COMPACT_ATOMS: atom_id res chain seq x y z
N MET A 1 -23.52 13.32 -0.98
CA MET A 1 -23.05 13.17 -2.38
C MET A 1 -21.62 12.67 -2.32
N LEU A 2 -21.43 11.33 -2.26
CA LEU A 2 -20.10 10.73 -2.30
C LEU A 2 -19.53 10.94 -3.71
N LEU A 3 -18.44 11.70 -3.82
CA LEU A 3 -17.66 11.70 -5.06
C LEU A 3 -17.08 10.29 -5.24
N LEU A 4 -17.54 9.61 -6.27
CA LEU A 4 -16.89 8.39 -6.78
C LEU A 4 -15.48 8.77 -7.26
N LEU A 5 -14.47 8.52 -6.46
CA LEU A 5 -13.09 8.57 -6.89
C LEU A 5 -12.78 7.23 -7.59
N ALA A 6 -13.06 7.15 -8.88
CA ALA A 6 -12.42 6.14 -9.71
C ALA A 6 -10.90 6.26 -9.49
N ALA A 7 -10.19 5.12 -9.36
CA ALA A 7 -8.75 5.11 -9.15
C ALA A 7 -8.08 6.04 -10.18
N SER A 8 -7.58 7.20 -9.72
CA SER A 8 -7.01 8.18 -10.62
C SER A 8 -5.66 7.68 -11.12
N LEU A 9 -5.53 7.59 -12.44
CA LEU A 9 -4.24 7.29 -13.05
C LEU A 9 -3.25 8.44 -12.76
N PRO A 10 -2.03 8.14 -12.37
CA PRO A 10 -1.00 9.16 -12.19
C PRO A 10 -0.66 9.82 -13.53
N SER A 11 -0.26 11.09 -13.49
CA SER A 11 0.08 11.89 -14.66
C SER A 11 1.56 12.26 -14.67
N LEU A 12 2.15 12.38 -15.86
CA LEU A 12 3.48 12.94 -15.99
C LEU A 12 3.41 14.45 -15.76
N LEU A 13 4.29 14.99 -14.92
CA LEU A 13 4.40 16.43 -14.69
C LEU A 13 5.32 17.07 -15.74
N ASN A 14 4.71 17.69 -16.74
CA ASN A 14 5.39 18.50 -17.74
C ASN A 14 5.08 19.98 -17.46
N GLY A 15 6.07 20.71 -16.92
CA GLY A 15 5.90 22.13 -16.61
C GLY A 15 5.65 22.42 -15.13
N ALA A 16 4.85 23.46 -14.85
CA ALA A 16 4.57 23.88 -13.48
C ALA A 16 3.63 22.88 -12.76
N PRO A 17 3.83 22.65 -11.45
CA PRO A 17 2.91 21.84 -10.64
C PRO A 17 1.49 22.41 -10.67
N PRO A 18 0.45 21.56 -10.62
CA PRO A 18 -0.92 22.01 -10.46
C PRO A 18 -1.08 22.84 -9.18
N GLU A 19 -1.98 23.80 -9.22
CA GLU A 19 -2.31 24.58 -8.03
C GLU A 19 -2.77 23.68 -6.87
N GLY A 20 -2.26 23.95 -5.67
CA GLY A 20 -2.56 23.19 -4.46
C GLY A 20 -1.87 21.82 -4.40
N CYS A 21 -0.88 21.56 -5.25
CA CYS A 21 -0.13 20.30 -5.22
C CYS A 21 0.78 20.24 -3.99
N THR A 22 0.64 19.16 -3.23
CA THR A 22 1.50 18.87 -2.08
C THR A 22 2.71 18.07 -2.52
N THR A 23 3.93 18.56 -2.25
CA THR A 23 5.14 17.80 -2.52
C THR A 23 5.22 16.57 -1.63
N ALA A 24 5.43 15.41 -2.24
CA ALA A 24 5.68 14.15 -1.55
C ALA A 24 7.06 13.62 -1.95
N PRO A 25 7.79 12.95 -1.04
CA PRO A 25 9.09 12.37 -1.36
C PRO A 25 8.94 11.20 -2.33
N ALA A 26 10.00 10.94 -3.11
CA ALA A 26 10.06 9.71 -3.91
C ALA A 26 10.06 8.49 -2.99
N PRO A 27 9.20 7.49 -3.24
CA PRO A 27 9.21 6.26 -2.47
C PRO A 27 10.51 5.49 -2.70
N LYS A 28 11.06 4.91 -1.64
CA LYS A 28 12.34 4.17 -1.69
C LYS A 28 12.53 3.28 -0.48
N VAL A 29 13.60 2.49 -0.50
CA VAL A 29 14.12 1.78 0.67
C VAL A 29 15.47 2.34 1.06
N ASN A 30 15.63 2.64 2.33
CA ASN A 30 16.91 2.92 2.95
C ASN A 30 17.33 1.74 3.84
N LEU A 31 18.62 1.52 3.98
CA LEU A 31 19.15 0.60 4.97
C LEU A 31 19.50 1.39 6.24
N ARG A 32 18.90 1.03 7.36
CA ARG A 32 19.22 1.63 8.67
C ARG A 32 20.08 0.66 9.45
N ALA A 33 21.22 1.16 9.93
CA ALA A 33 22.06 0.41 10.84
C ALA A 33 21.40 0.36 12.23
N ASN A 34 21.30 -0.84 12.79
CA ASN A 34 20.87 -1.01 14.17
C ASN A 34 22.13 -0.99 15.07
N VAL A 35 22.32 0.11 15.76
CA VAL A 35 23.51 0.33 16.63
C VAL A 35 23.62 -0.74 17.73
N ALA A 36 22.50 -1.23 18.24
CA ALA A 36 22.50 -2.22 19.32
C ALA A 36 22.85 -3.64 18.87
N ARG A 37 22.70 -3.96 17.58
CA ARG A 37 22.88 -5.34 17.08
C ARG A 37 23.85 -5.45 15.89
N ALA A 38 24.52 -4.38 15.50
CA ALA A 38 25.38 -4.32 14.32
C ALA A 38 24.73 -4.89 13.04
N THR A 39 23.41 -4.82 12.94
CA THR A 39 22.62 -5.31 11.80
C THR A 39 22.08 -4.14 10.99
N THR A 40 21.84 -4.38 9.71
CA THR A 40 21.14 -3.43 8.87
C THR A 40 19.72 -3.97 8.59
N SER A 41 18.72 -3.12 8.67
CA SER A 41 17.35 -3.47 8.31
C SER A 41 16.82 -2.53 7.25
N PRO A 42 15.96 -3.02 6.33
CA PRO A 42 15.34 -2.17 5.34
C PRO A 42 14.33 -1.23 6.01
N TRP A 43 14.35 0.03 5.60
CA TRP A 43 13.39 1.04 6.01
C TRP A 43 12.68 1.57 4.79
N VAL A 44 11.41 1.20 4.63
CA VAL A 44 10.57 1.67 3.53
C VAL A 44 10.14 3.12 3.81
N GLU A 45 10.46 4.02 2.89
CA GLU A 45 9.93 5.37 2.81
C GLU A 45 8.79 5.36 1.79
N SER A 46 7.57 5.20 2.31
CA SER A 46 6.32 5.12 1.57
C SER A 46 5.50 6.38 1.78
N ASN A 47 4.68 6.74 0.79
CA ASN A 47 3.67 7.78 0.94
C ASN A 47 2.31 7.24 1.42
N ALA A 48 2.21 5.94 1.71
CA ALA A 48 0.96 5.29 2.11
C ALA A 48 0.22 6.04 3.23
N SER A 49 0.94 6.47 4.28
CA SER A 49 0.36 7.23 5.39
C SER A 49 -0.14 8.61 4.96
N ARG A 50 0.60 9.31 4.09
CA ARG A 50 0.19 10.63 3.55
C ARG A 50 -1.07 10.49 2.70
N TYR A 51 -1.09 9.50 1.83
CA TYR A 51 -2.20 9.21 0.93
C TYR A 51 -3.46 8.79 1.68
N THR A 52 -3.32 7.94 2.69
CA THR A 52 -4.46 7.54 3.55
C THR A 52 -4.98 8.70 4.38
N ARG A 53 -4.09 9.59 4.85
CA ARG A 53 -4.44 10.75 5.67
C ARG A 53 -5.21 11.82 4.88
N LYS A 54 -4.83 12.05 3.62
CA LYS A 54 -5.41 13.07 2.75
C LYS A 54 -5.66 12.52 1.33
N PRO A 55 -6.60 11.61 1.15
CA PRO A 55 -6.79 10.91 -0.13
C PRO A 55 -7.27 11.83 -1.27
N ALA A 56 -7.91 12.95 -0.97
CA ALA A 56 -8.37 13.93 -1.96
C ALA A 56 -7.31 14.99 -2.32
N ALA A 57 -6.16 15.01 -1.65
CA ALA A 57 -5.12 15.97 -1.95
C ALA A 57 -4.41 15.62 -3.28
N LYS A 58 -3.92 16.65 -3.96
CA LYS A 58 -3.07 16.52 -5.14
C LYS A 58 -1.62 16.34 -4.68
N TYR A 59 -0.91 15.38 -5.25
CA TYR A 59 0.48 15.09 -4.89
C TYR A 59 1.43 15.30 -6.06
N CYS A 60 2.56 15.96 -5.81
CA CYS A 60 3.65 16.10 -6.76
C CYS A 60 4.89 15.36 -6.23
N VAL A 61 5.38 14.40 -7.02
CA VAL A 61 6.52 13.56 -6.66
C VAL A 61 7.62 13.74 -7.70
N GLU A 62 8.81 14.09 -7.27
CA GLU A 62 9.99 14.10 -8.15
C GLU A 62 10.74 12.78 -7.97
N ALA A 63 10.71 11.92 -9.00
CA ALA A 63 11.24 10.57 -8.95
C ALA A 63 11.87 10.17 -10.29
N PRO A 64 13.20 10.17 -10.41
CA PRO A 64 13.89 9.78 -11.64
C PRO A 64 13.92 8.27 -11.86
N GLY A 65 14.04 7.85 -13.12
CA GLY A 65 14.24 6.45 -13.52
C GLY A 65 13.17 5.50 -12.97
N LYS A 66 13.60 4.36 -12.44
CA LYS A 66 12.71 3.33 -11.84
C LYS A 66 11.88 3.86 -10.70
N GLY A 67 12.35 4.87 -9.97
CA GLY A 67 11.59 5.53 -8.92
C GLY A 67 10.29 6.15 -9.43
N SER A 68 10.22 6.58 -10.69
CA SER A 68 9.01 7.13 -11.29
C SER A 68 7.91 6.08 -11.50
N ALA A 69 8.29 4.87 -11.88
CA ALA A 69 7.36 3.73 -12.00
C ALA A 69 6.81 3.35 -10.61
N LEU A 70 7.69 3.28 -9.61
CA LEU A 70 7.29 2.98 -8.23
C LEU A 70 6.34 4.06 -7.66
N ALA A 71 6.65 5.35 -7.87
CA ALA A 71 5.79 6.45 -7.43
C ALA A 71 4.41 6.42 -8.10
N ALA A 72 4.36 6.08 -9.39
CA ALA A 72 3.12 5.93 -10.13
C ALA A 72 2.28 4.75 -9.59
N ALA A 73 2.91 3.60 -9.36
CA ALA A 73 2.28 2.41 -8.81
C ALA A 73 1.73 2.67 -7.39
N GLU A 74 2.52 3.35 -6.54
CA GLU A 74 2.10 3.70 -5.18
C GLU A 74 0.89 4.63 -5.20
N ALA A 75 0.92 5.71 -5.99
CA ALA A 75 -0.19 6.65 -6.09
C ALA A 75 -1.48 5.97 -6.59
N PHE A 76 -1.36 5.12 -7.63
CA PHE A 76 -2.47 4.34 -8.15
C PHE A 76 -3.02 3.36 -7.11
N ALA A 77 -2.14 2.62 -6.43
CA ALA A 77 -2.54 1.68 -5.38
C ALA A 77 -3.37 2.37 -4.29
N PHE A 78 -3.05 3.61 -3.94
CA PHE A 78 -3.78 4.40 -2.94
C PHE A 78 -4.91 5.27 -3.52
N GLY A 79 -5.10 5.27 -4.84
CA GLY A 79 -6.20 5.98 -5.50
C GLY A 79 -6.12 7.51 -5.40
N VAL A 80 -4.91 8.06 -5.28
CA VAL A 80 -4.72 9.50 -5.11
C VAL A 80 -4.33 10.20 -6.42
N PRO A 81 -4.76 11.45 -6.65
CA PRO A 81 -4.28 12.25 -7.76
C PRO A 81 -2.79 12.57 -7.58
N ALA A 82 -1.95 12.10 -8.51
CA ALA A 82 -0.51 12.34 -8.43
C ALA A 82 0.10 12.75 -9.77
N TRP A 83 1.05 13.68 -9.72
CA TRP A 83 1.86 14.15 -10.82
C TRP A 83 3.32 13.79 -10.56
N ILE A 84 3.89 13.00 -11.45
CA ILE A 84 5.25 12.48 -11.30
C ILE A 84 6.18 13.28 -12.21
N LYS A 85 7.15 13.99 -11.63
CA LYS A 85 8.22 14.68 -12.35
C LYS A 85 9.41 13.74 -12.48
N THR A 86 9.88 13.56 -13.70
CA THR A 86 11.05 12.75 -14.01
C THR A 86 12.13 13.59 -14.68
N ALA A 87 13.41 13.34 -14.36
CA ALA A 87 14.52 14.09 -14.93
C ALA A 87 14.83 13.69 -16.38
N ASP A 88 14.41 12.50 -16.81
CA ASP A 88 14.83 11.84 -18.04
C ASP A 88 13.69 11.45 -18.99
N GLY A 89 12.54 12.10 -18.87
CA GLY A 89 11.36 11.86 -19.73
C GLY A 89 10.78 10.45 -19.66
N SER A 90 11.26 9.68 -18.80
CA SER A 90 11.04 8.34 -18.26
C SER A 90 10.18 7.35 -19.05
N ALA A 91 10.88 6.51 -19.77
CA ALA A 91 10.34 5.28 -20.32
C ALA A 91 9.71 4.38 -19.23
N GLU A 92 10.26 4.38 -18.01
CA GLU A 92 9.78 3.54 -16.91
C GLU A 92 8.41 4.01 -16.37
N PHE A 93 8.19 5.32 -16.27
CA PHE A 93 6.87 5.86 -15.97
C PHE A 93 5.85 5.46 -17.04
N GLY A 94 6.20 5.60 -18.33
CA GLY A 94 5.33 5.26 -19.45
C GLY A 94 4.91 3.79 -19.44
N LYS A 95 5.87 2.89 -19.25
CA LYS A 95 5.61 1.44 -19.13
C LYS A 95 4.67 1.12 -17.97
N MET A 96 4.91 1.72 -16.80
CA MET A 96 4.03 1.55 -15.64
C MET A 96 2.62 2.09 -15.92
N LEU A 97 2.51 3.27 -16.52
CA LEU A 97 1.22 3.87 -16.85
C LEU A 97 0.41 2.99 -17.83
N GLU A 98 1.04 2.40 -18.83
CA GLU A 98 0.41 1.45 -19.74
C GLU A 98 -0.07 0.19 -19.01
N PHE A 99 0.75 -0.35 -18.12
CA PHE A 99 0.35 -1.47 -17.27
C PHE A 99 -0.87 -1.12 -16.41
N LEU A 100 -0.86 0.03 -15.74
CA LEU A 100 -1.97 0.47 -14.90
C LEU A 100 -3.27 0.66 -15.70
N LYS A 101 -3.17 1.17 -16.95
CA LYS A 101 -4.32 1.29 -17.87
C LYS A 101 -4.86 -0.07 -18.33
N SER A 102 -4.03 -1.10 -18.40
CA SER A 102 -4.42 -2.44 -18.81
C SER A 102 -5.14 -3.23 -17.73
N LEU A 103 -5.09 -2.77 -16.48
CA LEU A 103 -5.75 -3.45 -15.36
C LEU A 103 -7.27 -3.44 -15.51
N PRO A 104 -7.95 -4.56 -15.19
CA PRO A 104 -9.40 -4.61 -15.22
C PRO A 104 -10.03 -3.54 -14.31
N ALA A 105 -11.05 -2.89 -14.80
CA ALA A 105 -11.87 -2.03 -13.96
C ALA A 105 -12.66 -2.87 -12.95
N VAL A 106 -12.51 -2.60 -11.66
CA VAL A 106 -13.22 -3.32 -10.59
C VAL A 106 -14.34 -2.50 -9.96
N GLY A 107 -14.57 -1.30 -10.48
CA GLY A 107 -15.48 -0.33 -9.87
C GLY A 107 -14.90 0.29 -8.61
N ASP A 108 -15.76 0.97 -7.86
CA ASP A 108 -15.38 1.61 -6.61
C ASP A 108 -15.42 0.57 -5.47
N LEU A 109 -14.25 0.12 -5.06
CA LEU A 109 -14.08 -0.79 -3.92
C LEU A 109 -13.56 0.01 -2.72
N PRO A 110 -14.29 0.06 -1.59
CA PRO A 110 -13.85 0.77 -0.40
C PRO A 110 -12.57 0.19 0.18
N GLN A 111 -11.77 1.04 0.82
CA GLN A 111 -10.58 0.59 1.55
C GLN A 111 -11.00 -0.32 2.71
N MET A 112 -10.39 -1.48 2.78
CA MET A 112 -10.55 -2.41 3.91
C MET A 112 -9.54 -2.10 5.00
N ALA A 113 -9.99 -2.13 6.23
CA ALA A 113 -9.17 -1.87 7.41
C ALA A 113 -9.72 -2.60 8.64
N ASN A 114 -8.83 -2.96 9.56
CA ASN A 114 -9.17 -3.42 10.91
C ASN A 114 -9.04 -2.31 11.95
N ILE A 115 -8.29 -1.26 11.62
CA ILE A 115 -7.81 -0.26 12.56
C ILE A 115 -8.37 1.10 12.15
N GLY A 116 -9.00 1.79 13.09
CA GLY A 116 -9.37 3.19 12.96
C GLY A 116 -8.32 4.08 13.62
N VAL A 117 -7.83 5.08 12.90
CA VAL A 117 -6.91 6.08 13.46
C VAL A 117 -7.61 7.42 13.45
N VAL A 118 -7.85 8.00 14.63
CA VAL A 118 -8.32 9.38 14.78
C VAL A 118 -7.10 10.28 14.57
N ASP A 119 -7.09 11.02 13.46
CA ASP A 119 -5.96 11.86 13.10
C ASP A 119 -6.04 13.22 13.79
N ASP A 120 -5.11 13.49 14.69
CA ASP A 120 -4.96 14.77 15.41
C ASP A 120 -4.06 15.78 14.67
N GLY A 121 -3.57 15.43 13.48
CA GLY A 121 -2.67 16.27 12.68
C GLY A 121 -1.20 16.21 13.13
N SER A 122 -0.86 15.53 14.24
CA SER A 122 0.49 15.48 14.78
C SER A 122 1.46 14.66 13.93
N SER A 123 2.76 14.92 14.15
CA SER A 123 3.83 14.11 13.55
C SER A 123 3.91 12.71 14.17
N GLN A 124 3.51 12.55 15.43
CA GLN A 124 3.47 11.26 16.10
C GLN A 124 2.43 10.34 15.47
N THR A 125 1.21 10.83 15.24
CA THR A 125 0.18 10.08 14.49
C THR A 125 0.64 9.74 13.08
N ALA A 126 1.33 10.66 12.39
CA ALA A 126 1.88 10.39 11.05
C ALA A 126 2.92 9.26 11.07
N GLU A 127 3.82 9.25 12.06
CA GLU A 127 4.83 8.19 12.19
C GLU A 127 4.19 6.85 12.56
N LEU A 128 3.21 6.86 13.47
CA LEU A 128 2.45 5.64 13.78
C LEU A 128 1.77 5.06 12.53
N MET A 129 1.07 5.89 11.74
CA MET A 129 0.46 5.45 10.46
C MET A 129 1.50 4.88 9.49
N ASN A 130 2.70 5.49 9.41
CA ASN A 130 3.79 4.98 8.60
C ASN A 130 4.23 3.58 9.05
N LEU A 131 4.36 3.36 10.36
CA LEU A 131 4.72 2.07 10.94
C LEU A 131 3.62 1.01 10.75
N LEU A 132 2.34 1.39 10.85
CA LEU A 132 1.23 0.48 10.53
C LEU A 132 1.28 0.05 9.06
N SER A 133 1.49 0.98 8.13
CA SER A 133 1.62 0.68 6.69
C SER A 133 2.75 -0.31 6.43
N ARG A 134 3.96 -0.06 6.97
CA ARG A 134 5.12 -0.93 6.81
C ARG A 134 4.96 -2.34 7.40
N ARG A 135 4.10 -2.49 8.40
CA ARG A 135 3.78 -3.79 9.02
C ARG A 135 2.57 -4.47 8.36
N ASN A 136 2.03 -3.88 7.31
CA ASN A 136 0.80 -4.36 6.66
C ASN A 136 -0.36 -4.54 7.66
N LEU A 137 -0.47 -3.60 8.62
CA LEU A 137 -1.60 -3.45 9.50
C LEU A 137 -2.55 -2.45 8.85
N LEU A 138 -3.65 -2.96 8.33
CA LEU A 138 -4.57 -2.15 7.52
C LEU A 138 -5.39 -1.21 8.40
N TYR A 139 -5.28 0.08 8.14
CA TYR A 139 -5.99 1.12 8.89
C TYR A 139 -6.69 2.10 7.94
N ARG A 140 -7.70 2.78 8.47
CA ARG A 140 -8.30 3.96 7.83
C ARG A 140 -8.34 5.13 8.83
N VAL A 141 -8.33 6.34 8.30
CA VAL A 141 -8.55 7.54 9.12
C VAL A 141 -10.04 7.69 9.39
N VAL A 142 -10.37 7.93 10.65
CA VAL A 142 -11.73 8.14 11.13
C VAL A 142 -11.81 9.46 11.91
N SER A 143 -12.96 10.11 11.91
CA SER A 143 -13.17 11.33 12.69
C SER A 143 -13.38 11.06 14.18
N THR A 144 -13.95 9.89 14.50
CA THR A 144 -14.20 9.39 15.86
C THR A 144 -14.01 7.87 15.85
N PRO A 145 -13.79 7.23 17.01
CA PRO A 145 -13.75 5.78 17.11
C PRO A 145 -14.95 5.12 16.44
N ASP A 146 -14.71 4.11 15.65
CA ASP A 146 -15.68 3.41 14.82
C ASP A 146 -15.86 1.97 15.36
N SER A 147 -17.08 1.63 15.76
CA SER A 147 -17.42 0.32 16.35
C SER A 147 -17.25 -0.85 15.35
N ASP A 148 -17.24 -0.58 14.05
CA ASP A 148 -17.06 -1.61 13.02
C ASP A 148 -15.61 -2.02 12.84
N LEU A 149 -14.68 -1.37 13.55
CA LEU A 149 -13.24 -1.65 13.51
C LEU A 149 -12.79 -2.39 14.77
N ASP A 150 -11.92 -3.37 14.60
CA ASP A 150 -11.41 -4.21 15.70
C ASP A 150 -10.60 -3.40 16.74
N VAL A 151 -9.88 -2.38 16.27
CA VAL A 151 -9.04 -1.52 17.10
C VAL A 151 -9.23 -0.06 16.70
N ASN A 152 -9.49 0.81 17.67
CA ASN A 152 -9.48 2.24 17.47
C ASN A 152 -8.33 2.89 18.24
N ILE A 153 -7.66 3.84 17.59
CA ILE A 153 -6.50 4.56 18.09
C ILE A 153 -6.85 6.04 18.10
N SER A 154 -6.65 6.67 19.24
CA SER A 154 -6.75 8.12 19.40
C SER A 154 -5.65 8.59 20.34
N GLY A 155 -5.16 9.83 20.17
CA GLY A 155 -4.13 10.39 21.06
C GLY A 155 -4.54 10.45 22.55
N PRO A 156 -3.59 10.64 23.47
CA PRO A 156 -2.17 10.87 23.19
C PRO A 156 -1.42 9.58 22.79
N HIS A 157 -0.43 9.71 21.90
CA HIS A 157 0.39 8.60 21.46
C HIS A 157 1.59 8.34 22.39
N ALA A 158 2.07 7.10 22.39
CA ALA A 158 3.27 6.74 23.12
C ALA A 158 4.51 7.50 22.61
N ALA A 159 5.48 7.72 23.49
CA ALA A 159 6.75 8.36 23.13
C ALA A 159 7.54 7.54 22.09
N ASP A 160 7.34 6.23 22.07
CA ASP A 160 7.88 5.31 21.05
C ASP A 160 6.76 4.79 20.12
N PRO A 161 6.58 5.38 18.92
CA PRO A 161 5.57 4.92 17.97
C PRO A 161 5.79 3.47 17.51
N SER A 162 7.02 2.95 17.58
CA SER A 162 7.31 1.57 17.19
C SER A 162 6.78 0.57 18.22
N ALA A 163 6.94 0.88 19.52
CA ALA A 163 6.32 0.10 20.60
C ALA A 163 4.80 0.14 20.51
N GLU A 164 4.23 1.32 20.29
CA GLU A 164 2.78 1.49 20.12
C GLU A 164 2.23 0.67 18.94
N ALA A 165 2.88 0.73 17.78
CA ALA A 165 2.48 -0.09 16.63
C ALA A 165 2.61 -1.61 16.89
N TYR A 166 3.53 -2.03 17.74
CA TYR A 166 3.64 -3.41 18.18
C TYR A 166 2.47 -3.81 19.10
N GLU A 167 2.14 -2.98 20.08
CA GLU A 167 1.00 -3.20 20.99
C GLU A 167 -0.33 -3.27 20.22
N ILE A 168 -0.52 -2.37 19.25
CA ILE A 168 -1.70 -2.40 18.35
C ILE A 168 -1.79 -3.74 17.62
N ARG A 169 -0.67 -4.25 17.10
CA ARG A 169 -0.64 -5.58 16.48
C ARG A 169 -1.03 -6.69 17.46
N GLN A 170 -0.52 -6.63 18.69
CA GLN A 170 -0.85 -7.62 19.72
C GLN A 170 -2.35 -7.55 20.08
N LYS A 171 -2.88 -6.34 20.25
CA LYS A 171 -4.30 -6.12 20.55
C LYS A 171 -5.22 -6.61 19.43
N LEU A 172 -4.85 -6.38 18.16
CA LEU A 172 -5.60 -6.88 17.01
C LEU A 172 -5.57 -8.41 16.94
N GLY A 173 -4.43 -9.01 17.22
CA GLY A 173 -4.19 -10.43 17.07
C GLY A 173 -4.02 -10.86 15.60
N ASP A 174 -3.14 -11.83 15.37
CA ASP A 174 -2.83 -12.26 14.00
C ASP A 174 -4.02 -12.94 13.28
N SER A 175 -4.94 -13.58 14.00
CA SER A 175 -6.13 -14.22 13.42
C SER A 175 -7.11 -13.25 12.77
N LYS A 176 -7.20 -12.03 13.28
CA LYS A 176 -8.12 -11.00 12.79
C LYS A 176 -7.52 -10.14 11.67
N ARG A 177 -6.21 -10.19 11.43
CA ARG A 177 -5.58 -9.38 10.40
C ARG A 177 -6.14 -9.71 9.01
N LEU A 178 -6.67 -8.69 8.32
CA LEU A 178 -7.21 -8.82 6.97
C LEU A 178 -6.15 -9.23 5.96
N LEU A 179 -4.91 -8.75 6.14
CA LEU A 179 -3.77 -9.03 5.25
C LEU A 179 -2.54 -9.39 6.07
N ARG A 180 -1.85 -10.45 5.64
CA ARG A 180 -0.53 -10.83 6.16
C ARG A 180 0.39 -11.13 5.00
N LEU A 181 1.56 -10.50 4.98
CA LEU A 181 2.64 -10.75 4.03
C LEU A 181 3.82 -11.38 4.77
N TYR A 182 4.42 -12.41 4.17
CA TYR A 182 5.57 -13.11 4.72
C TYR A 182 6.67 -13.20 3.67
N GLY A 183 7.92 -13.16 4.12
CA GLY A 183 9.09 -13.29 3.24
C GLY A 183 9.65 -11.96 2.74
N SER A 184 9.02 -10.81 3.12
CA SER A 184 9.55 -9.50 2.75
C SER A 184 9.14 -8.41 3.74
N GLU A 185 10.08 -7.52 4.05
CA GLU A 185 9.88 -6.30 4.84
C GLU A 185 9.79 -5.04 3.97
N VAL A 186 9.90 -5.21 2.65
CA VAL A 186 9.94 -4.10 1.68
C VAL A 186 8.71 -4.05 0.78
N VAL A 187 7.72 -4.87 1.06
CA VAL A 187 6.44 -4.89 0.34
C VAL A 187 5.33 -4.34 1.24
N VAL A 188 4.62 -3.36 0.71
CA VAL A 188 3.42 -2.81 1.36
C VAL A 188 2.21 -3.23 0.55
N GLY A 189 1.21 -3.77 1.25
CA GLY A 189 -0.07 -4.17 0.69
C GLY A 189 -1.18 -3.18 1.02
N ARG A 190 -2.06 -2.93 0.05
CA ARG A 190 -3.34 -2.26 0.26
C ARG A 190 -4.48 -3.16 -0.21
N LEU A 191 -5.51 -3.27 0.59
CA LEU A 191 -6.69 -4.08 0.29
C LEU A 191 -7.91 -3.19 0.15
N THR A 192 -8.64 -3.34 -0.96
CA THR A 192 -9.94 -2.73 -1.18
C THR A 192 -10.98 -3.81 -1.45
N GLY A 193 -12.23 -3.61 -1.06
CA GLY A 193 -13.24 -4.66 -1.25
C GLY A 193 -14.60 -4.33 -0.70
N ASP A 194 -15.60 -5.10 -1.15
CA ASP A 194 -17.02 -5.02 -0.75
C ASP A 194 -17.53 -6.30 -0.04
N GLY A 195 -16.59 -7.15 0.42
CA GLY A 195 -16.90 -8.44 1.05
C GLY A 195 -17.20 -9.59 0.07
N LYS A 196 -17.48 -9.30 -1.21
CA LYS A 196 -17.65 -10.29 -2.30
C LYS A 196 -16.47 -10.27 -3.25
N ARG A 197 -15.91 -9.10 -3.48
CA ARG A 197 -14.77 -8.83 -4.35
C ARG A 197 -13.70 -8.12 -3.55
N LEU A 198 -12.47 -8.52 -3.73
CA LEU A 198 -11.29 -7.86 -3.16
C LEU A 198 -10.31 -7.54 -4.27
N ARG A 199 -9.62 -6.42 -4.13
CA ARG A 199 -8.40 -6.13 -4.88
C ARG A 199 -7.28 -5.89 -3.90
N LEU A 200 -6.25 -6.71 -4.01
CA LEU A 200 -4.99 -6.53 -3.30
C LEU A 200 -3.99 -5.85 -4.23
N HIS A 201 -3.46 -4.72 -3.80
CA HIS A 201 -2.32 -4.06 -4.40
C HIS A 201 -1.07 -4.41 -3.61
N LEU A 202 -0.01 -4.86 -4.29
CA LEU A 202 1.31 -5.11 -3.71
C LEU A 202 2.31 -4.15 -4.33
N VAL A 203 2.93 -3.33 -3.50
CA VAL A 203 3.97 -2.36 -3.91
C VAL A 203 5.30 -2.79 -3.31
N ASN A 204 6.27 -3.08 -4.15
CA ASN A 204 7.61 -3.48 -3.75
C ASN A 204 8.57 -2.28 -3.88
N TYR A 205 9.14 -1.86 -2.76
CA TYR A 205 10.01 -0.68 -2.68
C TYR A 205 11.49 -0.99 -2.89
N SER A 206 11.88 -2.27 -3.04
CA SER A 206 13.30 -2.68 -2.99
C SER A 206 14.11 -2.39 -4.24
N ASN A 207 13.50 -1.94 -5.34
CA ASN A 207 14.12 -1.84 -6.68
C ASN A 207 14.70 -3.17 -7.21
N ARG A 208 14.34 -4.29 -6.61
CA ARG A 208 14.72 -5.66 -7.00
C ARG A 208 13.48 -6.54 -6.89
N PRO A 209 13.38 -7.61 -7.72
CA PRO A 209 12.30 -8.57 -7.57
C PRO A 209 12.30 -9.20 -6.17
N VAL A 210 11.13 -9.31 -5.58
CA VAL A 210 10.87 -10.10 -4.37
C VAL A 210 10.32 -11.45 -4.81
N ASN A 211 10.98 -12.52 -4.44
CA ASN A 211 10.60 -13.87 -4.82
C ASN A 211 10.00 -14.63 -3.65
N GLY A 212 8.97 -15.44 -3.91
CA GLY A 212 8.36 -16.31 -2.92
C GLY A 212 7.57 -15.56 -1.83
N LEU A 213 6.98 -14.40 -2.16
CA LEU A 213 6.16 -13.65 -1.22
C LEU A 213 4.89 -14.44 -0.88
N ARG A 214 4.77 -14.91 0.36
CA ARG A 214 3.55 -15.57 0.84
C ARG A 214 2.54 -14.54 1.30
N VAL A 215 1.31 -14.68 0.81
CA VAL A 215 0.18 -13.80 1.13
C VAL A 215 -0.91 -14.61 1.82
N ARG A 216 -1.48 -14.05 2.89
CA ARG A 216 -2.70 -14.54 3.53
C ARG A 216 -3.71 -13.41 3.63
N ILE A 217 -4.92 -13.64 3.15
CA ILE A 217 -6.07 -12.74 3.22
C ILE A 217 -7.15 -13.41 4.04
N LEU A 218 -7.73 -12.70 4.99
CA LEU A 218 -8.82 -13.21 5.82
C LEU A 218 -10.07 -13.41 4.97
N GLY A 219 -10.67 -14.60 5.06
CA GLY A 219 -11.88 -14.98 4.35
C GLY A 219 -11.65 -15.88 3.13
N ASN A 220 -12.76 -16.43 2.63
CA ASN A 220 -12.79 -17.42 1.55
C ASN A 220 -13.03 -16.73 0.20
N PHE A 221 -12.02 -16.75 -0.67
CA PHE A 221 -12.06 -16.18 -2.04
C PHE A 221 -11.47 -17.20 -3.02
N PRO A 222 -12.26 -18.18 -3.48
CA PRO A 222 -11.75 -19.31 -4.27
C PRO A 222 -11.35 -18.94 -5.71
N LYS A 223 -11.68 -17.74 -6.18
CA LYS A 223 -11.34 -17.30 -7.54
C LYS A 223 -10.36 -16.14 -7.48
N SER A 224 -9.35 -16.18 -8.33
CA SER A 224 -8.32 -15.13 -8.42
C SER A 224 -7.99 -14.77 -9.86
N ALA A 225 -7.64 -13.50 -10.09
CA ALA A 225 -6.94 -13.01 -11.26
C ALA A 225 -5.70 -12.25 -10.80
N PHE A 226 -4.55 -12.54 -11.41
CA PHE A 226 -3.27 -11.97 -11.02
C PHE A 226 -2.61 -11.27 -12.19
N GLN A 227 -2.16 -10.05 -11.96
CA GLN A 227 -1.40 -9.26 -12.92
C GLN A 227 -0.21 -8.61 -12.21
N ALA A 228 0.98 -8.75 -12.80
CA ALA A 228 2.20 -8.22 -12.25
C ALA A 228 2.97 -7.41 -13.29
N TYR A 229 3.43 -6.24 -12.93
CA TYR A 229 4.20 -5.36 -13.77
C TYR A 229 5.50 -6.03 -14.24
N GLY A 230 5.74 -5.98 -15.57
CA GLY A 230 6.93 -6.55 -16.18
C GLY A 230 6.96 -8.10 -16.22
N LEU A 231 5.87 -8.79 -15.89
CA LEU A 231 5.75 -10.24 -15.90
C LEU A 231 4.52 -10.67 -16.70
N SER A 232 4.71 -11.20 -17.90
CA SER A 232 3.62 -11.75 -18.69
C SER A 232 3.31 -13.20 -18.27
N GLY A 233 2.01 -13.55 -18.20
CA GLY A 233 1.58 -14.91 -17.85
C GLY A 233 1.93 -15.34 -16.43
N ALA A 234 2.19 -14.38 -15.53
CA ALA A 234 2.46 -14.66 -14.13
C ALA A 234 1.24 -15.33 -13.45
N THR A 235 1.48 -16.35 -12.64
CA THR A 235 0.46 -17.09 -11.89
C THR A 235 0.77 -17.10 -10.41
N LEU A 236 -0.26 -17.31 -9.59
CA LEU A 236 -0.12 -17.55 -8.16
C LEU A 236 0.23 -19.03 -7.94
N ALA A 237 1.19 -19.31 -7.06
CA ALA A 237 1.49 -20.67 -6.61
C ALA A 237 0.83 -20.96 -5.26
N ASP A 238 0.67 -22.23 -4.93
CA ASP A 238 0.16 -22.74 -3.66
C ASP A 238 -1.17 -22.07 -3.23
N PHE A 239 -2.04 -21.81 -4.22
CA PHE A 239 -3.31 -21.15 -3.98
C PHE A 239 -4.27 -22.08 -3.23
N THR A 240 -4.72 -21.64 -2.07
CA THR A 240 -5.71 -22.33 -1.24
C THR A 240 -6.74 -21.34 -0.70
N ALA A 241 -8.01 -21.73 -0.70
CA ALA A 241 -9.09 -20.95 -0.10
C ALA A 241 -9.87 -21.83 0.86
N THR A 242 -9.83 -21.48 2.13
CA THR A 242 -10.55 -22.15 3.21
C THR A 242 -11.64 -21.24 3.77
N ALA A 243 -12.46 -21.74 4.69
CA ALA A 243 -13.46 -20.92 5.37
C ALA A 243 -12.84 -19.71 6.09
N GLU A 244 -11.60 -19.86 6.58
CA GLU A 244 -10.92 -18.83 7.39
C GLU A 244 -10.09 -17.87 6.54
N ALA A 245 -9.39 -18.38 5.53
CA ALA A 245 -8.44 -17.57 4.78
C ALA A 245 -8.21 -18.07 3.35
N THR A 246 -7.81 -17.13 2.50
CA THR A 246 -7.24 -17.37 1.18
C THR A 246 -5.74 -17.12 1.24
N GLU A 247 -4.96 -18.10 0.83
CA GLU A 247 -3.50 -18.05 0.88
C GLU A 247 -2.90 -18.41 -0.47
N PHE A 248 -1.80 -17.77 -0.82
CA PHE A 248 -1.07 -18.04 -2.05
C PHE A 248 0.36 -17.50 -1.98
N THR A 249 1.19 -17.92 -2.93
CA THR A 249 2.56 -17.44 -3.13
C THR A 249 2.65 -16.64 -4.42
N VAL A 250 3.13 -15.39 -4.33
CA VAL A 250 3.58 -14.62 -5.47
C VAL A 250 5.01 -15.01 -5.75
N GLN A 251 5.23 -15.76 -6.86
CA GLN A 251 6.54 -16.33 -7.18
C GLN A 251 7.59 -15.27 -7.46
N SER A 252 7.21 -14.17 -8.13
CA SER A 252 8.07 -13.01 -8.35
C SER A 252 7.22 -11.73 -8.36
N LEU A 253 7.70 -10.70 -7.72
CA LEU A 253 7.09 -9.38 -7.65
C LEU A 253 8.16 -8.34 -8.00
N ASN A 254 8.01 -7.70 -9.16
CA ASN A 254 8.76 -6.51 -9.52
C ASN A 254 8.25 -5.32 -8.70
N GLU A 255 8.11 -4.14 -9.26
CA GLU A 255 7.69 -2.94 -8.52
C GLU A 255 6.22 -3.03 -8.03
N TYR A 256 5.35 -3.73 -8.82
CA TYR A 256 3.92 -3.70 -8.53
C TYR A 256 3.16 -4.92 -9.04
N ALA A 257 2.14 -5.31 -8.31
CA ALA A 257 1.17 -6.32 -8.75
C ALA A 257 -0.23 -6.06 -8.18
N VAL A 258 -1.22 -6.60 -8.87
CA VAL A 258 -2.63 -6.61 -8.47
C VAL A 258 -3.15 -8.04 -8.45
N ILE A 259 -3.87 -8.38 -7.40
CA ILE A 259 -4.61 -9.63 -7.28
C ILE A 259 -6.07 -9.31 -7.02
N ASP A 260 -6.92 -9.68 -7.97
CA ASP A 260 -8.37 -9.60 -7.81
C ASP A 260 -8.89 -10.95 -7.32
N LEU A 261 -9.68 -10.92 -6.25
CA LEU A 261 -10.23 -12.09 -5.60
C LEU A 261 -11.75 -11.98 -5.53
N THR A 262 -12.45 -13.10 -5.77
CA THR A 262 -13.92 -13.15 -5.69
C THR A 262 -14.38 -14.40 -4.95
N ARG A 263 -15.51 -14.26 -4.26
CA ARG A 263 -16.24 -15.37 -3.65
C ARG A 263 -16.94 -16.25 -4.65
#